data_2b6ed2be530e2e737a1e8276f05ebbe0
#
_entry.id   2b6ed2be530e2e737a1e8276f05ebbe0
#
_cell.length_a   1.000
_cell.length_b   1.000
_cell.length_c   1.000
_cell.angle_alpha   90.00
_cell.angle_beta   90.00
_cell.angle_gamma   90.00
#
_symmetry.space_group_name_H-M   'P 1'
#
loop_
_entity.id
_entity.type
_entity.pdbx_description
1 polymer ?
#
loop_
_entity_poly.entity_id
_entity_poly.type
_entity_poly.pdbx_seq_one_letter_code
_entity_poly.pdbx_strand_id
1 'polypeptide(L)'
;MENMVYDGPLKQYDTHLADNMGLTKVSGGEETNPAWTSEIDDDAFSGALKESLTAQGLLSDNGRYQLEVVMVEVDQPMFGLDMAVTTHIKYILSDRENGNAVVMDETIAAQYTATLGDAFAAVKRLRLANEGSGKANITALLDKLSALQIDPGEISLTQ
;
A
#
# COMPACT_ATOMS: atom_id res chain seq x y z
N MET A 1 -0.88 -12.16 -5.27
CA MET A 1 0.05 -11.06 -5.51
C MET A 1 -0.27 -10.26 -6.77
N GLU A 2 -0.33 -10.90 -7.92
CA GLU A 2 -0.57 -10.22 -9.21
C GLU A 2 -1.82 -9.34 -9.22
N ASN A 3 -2.89 -9.79 -8.57
CA ASN A 3 -4.15 -9.05 -8.51
C ASN A 3 -4.10 -7.80 -7.62
N MET A 4 -3.06 -7.62 -6.83
CA MET A 4 -2.87 -6.42 -6.00
C MET A 4 -1.96 -5.38 -6.67
N VAL A 5 -1.25 -5.75 -7.72
CA VAL A 5 -0.35 -4.84 -8.43
C VAL A 5 -1.16 -3.73 -9.12
N TYR A 6 -0.68 -2.50 -9.00
CA TYR A 6 -1.26 -1.38 -9.72
C TYR A 6 -1.02 -1.53 -11.23
N ASP A 7 -2.08 -1.50 -12.00
CA ASP A 7 -2.06 -1.67 -13.46
C ASP A 7 -2.55 -0.43 -14.24
N GLY A 8 -2.66 0.69 -13.56
CA GLY A 8 -3.06 1.96 -14.16
C GLY A 8 -1.91 2.69 -14.86
N PRO A 9 -2.17 3.90 -15.36
CA PRO A 9 -1.18 4.67 -16.10
C PRO A 9 -0.04 5.16 -15.20
N LEU A 10 1.10 5.47 -15.83
CA LEU A 10 2.22 6.11 -15.16
C LEU A 10 1.78 7.48 -14.66
N LYS A 11 1.98 7.74 -13.37
CA LYS A 11 1.69 9.03 -12.74
C LYS A 11 2.94 9.92 -12.74
N GLN A 12 2.74 11.19 -12.49
CA GLN A 12 3.83 12.15 -12.32
C GLN A 12 4.12 12.33 -10.84
N TYR A 13 5.40 12.25 -10.49
CA TYR A 13 5.88 12.41 -9.12
C TYR A 13 6.90 13.52 -9.04
N ASP A 14 7.12 14.04 -7.82
CA ASP A 14 8.22 14.93 -7.54
C ASP A 14 9.54 14.28 -8.01
N THR A 15 10.40 15.06 -8.65
CA THR A 15 11.67 14.58 -9.20
C THR A 15 12.60 13.99 -8.14
N HIS A 16 12.45 14.40 -6.86
CA HIS A 16 13.24 13.86 -5.75
C HIS A 16 12.87 12.40 -5.43
N LEU A 17 11.68 11.95 -5.81
CA LEU A 17 11.22 10.57 -5.59
C LEU A 17 11.64 9.61 -6.70
N ALA A 18 11.96 10.09 -7.89
CA ALA A 18 12.31 9.25 -9.03
C ALA A 18 13.55 8.41 -8.74
N ASP A 19 13.42 7.07 -8.84
CA ASP A 19 14.48 6.10 -8.52
C ASP A 19 15.14 6.35 -7.15
N ASN A 20 14.36 6.81 -6.16
CA ASN A 20 14.92 7.28 -4.90
C ASN A 20 14.11 6.87 -3.67
N MET A 21 13.18 5.94 -3.81
CA MET A 21 12.40 5.36 -2.72
C MET A 21 12.82 3.92 -2.45
N GLY A 22 13.16 3.62 -1.20
CA GLY A 22 13.37 2.26 -0.72
C GLY A 22 12.18 1.78 0.11
N LEU A 23 11.89 0.48 0.06
CA LEU A 23 10.92 -0.16 0.92
C LEU A 23 11.66 -0.85 2.06
N THR A 24 11.51 -0.39 3.29
CA THR A 24 12.27 -0.91 4.44
C THR A 24 11.59 -2.09 5.09
N LYS A 25 10.29 -1.98 5.34
CA LYS A 25 9.56 -2.99 6.10
C LYS A 25 8.09 -2.95 5.74
N VAL A 26 7.51 -4.13 5.60
CA VAL A 26 6.06 -4.35 5.56
C VAL A 26 5.72 -5.29 6.70
N SER A 27 4.76 -4.93 7.53
CA SER A 27 4.40 -5.69 8.73
C SER A 27 2.92 -5.59 9.06
N GLY A 28 2.44 -6.48 9.90
CA GLY A 28 1.09 -6.45 10.47
C GLY A 28 0.05 -7.34 9.81
N GLY A 29 0.32 -7.89 8.62
CA GLY A 29 -0.65 -8.69 7.86
C GLY A 29 -1.06 -9.99 8.55
N GLU A 30 -0.13 -10.65 9.21
CA GLU A 30 -0.35 -11.95 9.87
C GLU A 30 -1.26 -11.88 11.11
N GLU A 31 -1.35 -10.70 11.71
CA GLU A 31 -2.11 -10.50 12.96
C GLU A 31 -3.55 -10.08 12.73
N THR A 32 -3.96 -9.85 11.50
CA THR A 32 -5.20 -9.14 11.21
C THR A 32 -6.47 -9.95 11.44
N ASN A 33 -6.44 -11.28 11.27
CA ASN A 33 -7.57 -12.13 11.67
C ASN A 33 -7.23 -13.63 11.67
N PRO A 34 -6.83 -14.22 12.81
CA PRO A 34 -6.46 -15.63 12.88
C PRO A 34 -7.61 -16.63 12.62
N ALA A 35 -8.85 -16.16 12.53
CA ALA A 35 -10.01 -17.02 12.29
C ALA A 35 -10.27 -17.28 10.79
N TRP A 36 -9.59 -16.57 9.89
CA TRP A 36 -9.83 -16.69 8.45
C TRP A 36 -8.63 -17.27 7.71
N THR A 37 -8.92 -18.15 6.75
CA THR A 37 -7.89 -18.78 5.90
C THR A 37 -7.46 -17.93 4.70
N SER A 38 -8.07 -16.77 4.51
CA SER A 38 -7.75 -15.85 3.42
C SER A 38 -7.40 -14.48 3.98
N GLU A 39 -6.14 -14.32 4.33
CA GLU A 39 -5.57 -13.06 4.80
C GLU A 39 -4.74 -12.40 3.71
N ILE A 40 -4.47 -11.11 3.87
CA ILE A 40 -3.46 -10.45 3.05
C ILE A 40 -2.11 -10.73 3.71
N ASP A 41 -1.34 -11.58 3.06
CA ASP A 41 0.02 -11.92 3.48
C ASP A 41 0.95 -10.72 3.28
N ASP A 42 1.76 -10.43 4.28
CA ASP A 42 2.78 -9.36 4.23
C ASP A 42 3.71 -9.51 3.03
N ASP A 43 4.13 -10.74 2.72
CA ASP A 43 5.03 -11.01 1.59
C ASP A 43 4.34 -10.76 0.26
N ALA A 44 3.07 -11.16 0.12
CA ALA A 44 2.29 -10.93 -1.08
C ALA A 44 2.01 -9.43 -1.29
N PHE A 45 1.66 -8.72 -0.23
CA PHE A 45 1.45 -7.28 -0.30
C PHE A 45 2.75 -6.54 -0.59
N SER A 46 3.84 -6.91 0.08
CA SER A 46 5.18 -6.35 -0.16
C SER A 46 5.62 -6.53 -1.61
N GLY A 47 5.41 -7.73 -2.17
CA GLY A 47 5.71 -8.03 -3.57
C GLY A 47 4.93 -7.14 -4.53
N ALA A 48 3.61 -7.03 -4.33
CA ALA A 48 2.74 -6.20 -5.15
C ALA A 48 3.11 -4.71 -5.06
N LEU A 49 3.45 -4.25 -3.86
CA LEU A 49 3.88 -2.87 -3.64
C LEU A 49 5.20 -2.57 -4.34
N LYS A 50 6.19 -3.46 -4.19
CA LYS A 50 7.49 -3.33 -4.88
C LYS A 50 7.32 -3.26 -6.40
N GLU A 51 6.52 -4.16 -6.95
CA GLU A 51 6.26 -4.20 -8.39
C GLU A 51 5.57 -2.91 -8.86
N SER A 52 4.60 -2.42 -8.08
CA SER A 52 3.89 -1.17 -8.38
C SER A 52 4.83 0.04 -8.33
N LEU A 53 5.67 0.16 -7.30
CA LEU A 53 6.64 1.23 -7.16
C LEU A 53 7.70 1.19 -8.28
N THR A 54 8.14 -0.01 -8.67
CA THR A 54 9.09 -0.21 -9.76
C THR A 54 8.49 0.24 -11.09
N ALA A 55 7.25 -0.17 -11.38
CA ALA A 55 6.54 0.21 -12.61
C ALA A 55 6.31 1.72 -12.69
N GLN A 56 6.21 2.39 -11.56
CA GLN A 56 6.06 3.85 -11.48
C GLN A 56 7.41 4.61 -11.46
N GLY A 57 8.53 3.90 -11.56
CA GLY A 57 9.86 4.52 -11.60
C GLY A 57 10.31 5.14 -10.28
N LEU A 58 9.81 4.62 -9.14
CA LEU A 58 10.09 5.17 -7.81
C LEU A 58 11.11 4.35 -7.03
N LEU A 59 11.12 3.02 -7.20
CA LEU A 59 11.86 2.12 -6.33
C LEU A 59 13.36 2.14 -6.62
N SER A 60 14.16 2.26 -5.55
CA SER A 60 15.60 2.08 -5.55
C SER A 60 16.04 1.48 -4.22
N ASP A 61 16.88 0.44 -4.24
CA ASP A 61 17.40 -0.20 -3.03
C ASP A 61 18.22 0.77 -2.15
N ASN A 62 18.84 1.78 -2.77
CA ASN A 62 19.62 2.80 -2.09
C ASN A 62 18.91 4.15 -1.99
N GLY A 63 17.59 4.15 -2.13
CA GLY A 63 16.79 5.36 -2.13
C GLY A 63 16.96 6.19 -0.86
N ARG A 64 17.02 7.50 -1.03
CA ARG A 64 17.07 8.46 0.06
C ARG A 64 15.80 8.43 0.92
N TYR A 65 14.65 8.28 0.27
CA TYR A 65 13.36 8.24 0.95
C TYR A 65 12.96 6.80 1.23
N GLN A 66 12.79 6.49 2.51
CA GLN A 66 12.51 5.13 2.96
C GLN A 66 11.04 5.00 3.37
N LEU A 67 10.35 4.06 2.75
CA LEU A 67 8.95 3.76 3.01
C LEU A 67 8.82 2.59 3.99
N GLU A 68 8.19 2.85 5.13
CA GLU A 68 7.73 1.84 6.07
C GLU A 68 6.23 1.65 5.91
N VAL A 69 5.79 0.40 5.94
CA VAL A 69 4.39 0.02 5.75
C VAL A 69 3.93 -0.82 6.93
N VAL A 70 2.84 -0.41 7.56
CA VAL A 70 2.21 -1.16 8.65
C VAL A 70 0.76 -1.43 8.30
N MET A 71 0.39 -2.70 8.14
CA MET A 71 -1.00 -3.10 7.97
C MET A 71 -1.67 -3.07 9.35
N VAL A 72 -2.48 -2.04 9.58
CA VAL A 72 -3.08 -1.76 10.89
C VAL A 72 -4.26 -2.67 11.15
N GLU A 73 -5.12 -2.82 10.14
CA GLU A 73 -6.36 -3.58 10.26
C GLU A 73 -6.86 -4.02 8.88
N VAL A 74 -7.48 -5.20 8.84
CA VAL A 74 -8.24 -5.66 7.69
C VAL A 74 -9.64 -6.02 8.16
N ASP A 75 -10.62 -5.19 7.80
CA ASP A 75 -12.02 -5.45 8.09
C ASP A 75 -12.59 -6.40 7.07
N GLN A 76 -12.97 -7.59 7.51
CA GLN A 76 -13.54 -8.63 6.66
C GLN A 76 -14.94 -9.01 7.15
N PRO A 77 -15.89 -9.30 6.23
CA PRO A 77 -17.20 -9.77 6.62
C PRO A 77 -17.14 -11.21 7.13
N MET A 78 -17.94 -11.55 8.13
CA MET A 78 -18.04 -12.93 8.63
C MET A 78 -18.86 -13.81 7.69
N PHE A 79 -19.86 -13.25 7.04
CA PHE A 79 -20.73 -13.92 6.07
C PHE A 79 -21.45 -12.88 5.21
N GLY A 80 -21.98 -13.32 4.08
CA GLY A 80 -22.74 -12.47 3.17
C GLY A 80 -22.66 -12.93 1.73
N LEU A 81 -23.53 -12.39 0.90
CA LEU A 81 -23.52 -12.64 -0.54
C LEU A 81 -22.39 -11.84 -1.18
N ASP A 82 -22.27 -10.57 -0.83
CA ASP A 82 -21.18 -9.71 -1.22
C ASP A 82 -20.14 -9.65 -0.11
N MET A 83 -18.86 -9.70 -0.50
CA MET A 83 -17.73 -9.64 0.42
C MET A 83 -17.04 -8.29 0.27
N ALA A 84 -17.30 -7.38 1.22
CA ALA A 84 -16.63 -6.08 1.29
C ALA A 84 -15.47 -6.17 2.28
N VAL A 85 -14.26 -5.89 1.79
CA VAL A 85 -13.05 -5.85 2.62
C VAL A 85 -12.50 -4.43 2.62
N THR A 86 -12.14 -3.93 3.80
CA THR A 86 -11.46 -2.64 3.96
C THR A 86 -10.10 -2.88 4.60
N THR A 87 -9.04 -2.46 3.92
CA THR A 87 -7.68 -2.46 4.48
C THR A 87 -7.36 -1.08 5.05
N HIS A 88 -6.78 -1.07 6.25
CA HIS A 88 -6.25 0.13 6.88
C HIS A 88 -4.73 -0.01 6.97
N ILE A 89 -4.01 0.73 6.14
CA ILE A 89 -2.56 0.60 6.03
C ILE A 89 -1.91 1.95 6.29
N LYS A 90 -0.95 1.96 7.21
CA LYS A 90 -0.15 3.14 7.54
C LYS A 90 1.13 3.14 6.71
N TYR A 91 1.41 4.27 6.10
CA TYR A 91 2.61 4.51 5.30
C TYR A 91 3.39 5.67 5.89
N ILE A 92 4.65 5.44 6.19
CA ILE A 92 5.57 6.45 6.71
C ILE A 92 6.74 6.56 5.74
N LEU A 93 6.90 7.72 5.13
CA LEU A 93 8.03 8.03 4.26
C LEU A 93 8.98 8.96 5.00
N SER A 94 10.23 8.54 5.13
CA SER A 94 11.26 9.28 5.87
C SER A 94 12.44 9.62 4.98
N ASP A 95 13.06 10.77 5.21
CA ASP A 95 14.26 11.22 4.51
C ASP A 95 15.49 10.86 5.33
N ARG A 96 16.19 9.79 4.95
CA ARG A 96 17.35 9.30 5.69
C ARG A 96 18.57 10.22 5.64
N GLU A 97 18.65 11.11 4.66
CA GLU A 97 19.73 12.10 4.58
C GLU A 97 19.43 13.35 5.41
N ASN A 98 18.22 13.46 5.94
CA ASN A 98 17.81 14.56 6.81
C ASN A 98 17.38 14.06 8.20
N GLY A 99 18.22 13.20 8.81
CA GLY A 99 17.99 12.69 10.16
C GLY A 99 16.72 11.84 10.30
N ASN A 100 16.30 11.17 9.25
CA ASN A 100 15.05 10.38 9.17
C ASN A 100 13.79 11.24 9.41
N ALA A 101 13.83 12.49 8.99
CA ALA A 101 12.65 13.36 9.05
C ALA A 101 11.49 12.76 8.25
N VAL A 102 10.31 12.73 8.87
CA VAL A 102 9.11 12.21 8.24
C VAL A 102 8.59 13.23 7.23
N VAL A 103 8.48 12.82 5.97
CA VAL A 103 7.95 13.65 4.88
C VAL A 103 6.50 13.27 4.52
N MET A 104 6.07 12.08 4.89
CA MET A 104 4.68 11.63 4.75
C MET A 104 4.36 10.64 5.87
N ASP A 105 3.23 10.81 6.52
CA ASP A 105 2.67 9.85 7.49
C ASP A 105 1.15 9.81 7.24
N GLU A 106 0.71 8.76 6.56
CA GLU A 106 -0.68 8.60 6.14
C GLU A 106 -1.19 7.21 6.47
N THR A 107 -2.39 7.14 7.03
CA THR A 107 -3.13 5.88 7.14
C THR A 107 -4.24 5.89 6.08
N ILE A 108 -4.20 4.93 5.18
CA ILE A 108 -5.14 4.82 4.07
C ILE A 108 -6.11 3.69 4.34
N ALA A 109 -7.41 4.00 4.33
CA ALA A 109 -8.49 3.03 4.34
C ALA A 109 -9.00 2.84 2.91
N ALA A 110 -8.95 1.62 2.39
CA ALA A 110 -9.42 1.32 1.04
C ALA A 110 -10.31 0.08 1.04
N GLN A 111 -11.47 0.20 0.42
CA GLN A 111 -12.48 -0.84 0.37
C GLN A 111 -12.63 -1.40 -1.03
N TYR A 112 -12.84 -2.71 -1.10
CA TYR A 112 -13.26 -3.39 -2.32
C TYR A 112 -14.34 -4.42 -1.99
N THR A 113 -15.34 -4.54 -2.86
CA THR A 113 -16.44 -5.50 -2.70
C THR A 113 -16.41 -6.50 -3.87
N ALA A 114 -16.28 -7.78 -3.54
CA ALA A 114 -16.47 -8.87 -4.50
C ALA A 114 -17.90 -9.40 -4.38
N THR A 115 -18.57 -9.53 -5.51
CA THR A 115 -19.97 -9.94 -5.61
C THR A 115 -20.11 -11.41 -6.04
N LEU A 116 -21.33 -11.94 -5.98
CA LEU A 116 -21.65 -13.27 -6.53
C LEU A 116 -21.31 -13.38 -8.03
N GLY A 117 -21.36 -12.27 -8.77
CA GLY A 117 -20.94 -12.23 -10.17
C GLY A 117 -19.46 -12.46 -10.37
N ASP A 118 -18.65 -12.14 -9.37
CA ASP A 118 -17.18 -12.31 -9.43
C ASP A 118 -16.76 -13.76 -9.12
N ALA A 119 -17.41 -14.39 -8.14
CA ALA A 119 -17.14 -15.78 -7.79
C ALA A 119 -18.30 -16.40 -6.98
N PHE A 120 -18.67 -17.63 -7.31
CA PHE A 120 -19.71 -18.36 -6.60
C PHE A 120 -19.27 -18.80 -5.21
N ALA A 121 -18.03 -19.29 -5.07
CA ALA A 121 -17.51 -19.75 -3.79
C ALA A 121 -17.22 -18.56 -2.87
N ALA A 122 -17.74 -18.60 -1.64
CA ALA A 122 -17.55 -17.53 -0.65
C ALA A 122 -16.06 -17.28 -0.34
N VAL A 123 -15.26 -18.35 -0.21
CA VAL A 123 -13.81 -18.25 0.03
C VAL A 123 -13.12 -17.50 -1.12
N LYS A 124 -13.51 -17.78 -2.36
CA LYS A 124 -12.95 -17.12 -3.54
C LYS A 124 -13.37 -15.66 -3.59
N ARG A 125 -14.62 -15.34 -3.23
CA ARG A 125 -15.08 -13.94 -3.12
C ARG A 125 -14.28 -13.17 -2.07
N LEU A 126 -14.07 -13.77 -0.91
CA LEU A 126 -13.28 -13.15 0.14
C LEU A 126 -11.84 -12.88 -0.31
N ARG A 127 -11.23 -13.83 -0.99
CA ARG A 127 -9.89 -13.66 -1.56
C ARG A 127 -9.85 -12.52 -2.57
N LEU A 128 -10.79 -12.48 -3.50
CA LEU A 128 -10.88 -11.40 -4.49
C LEU A 128 -11.10 -10.03 -3.84
N ALA A 129 -11.90 -9.98 -2.77
CA ALA A 129 -12.13 -8.75 -2.02
C ALA A 129 -10.87 -8.29 -1.27
N ASN A 130 -10.11 -9.21 -0.67
CA ASN A 130 -8.82 -8.91 -0.05
C ASN A 130 -7.82 -8.35 -1.07
N GLU A 131 -7.66 -9.03 -2.19
CA GLU A 131 -6.76 -8.60 -3.27
C GLU A 131 -7.17 -7.25 -3.85
N GLY A 132 -8.47 -7.06 -4.09
CA GLY A 132 -9.01 -5.79 -4.60
C GLY A 132 -8.84 -4.63 -3.62
N SER A 133 -9.02 -4.88 -2.32
CA SER A 133 -8.78 -3.88 -1.26
C SER A 133 -7.29 -3.53 -1.16
N GLY A 134 -6.39 -4.52 -1.24
CA GLY A 134 -4.94 -4.30 -1.28
C GLY A 134 -4.54 -3.44 -2.48
N LYS A 135 -5.05 -3.75 -3.67
CA LYS A 135 -4.83 -2.97 -4.89
C LYS A 135 -5.34 -1.54 -4.78
N ALA A 136 -6.54 -1.37 -4.23
CA ALA A 136 -7.12 -0.04 -4.00
C ALA A 136 -6.28 0.77 -3.03
N ASN A 137 -5.72 0.13 -2.00
CA ASN A 137 -4.83 0.78 -1.04
C ASN A 137 -3.51 1.24 -1.70
N ILE A 138 -2.87 0.37 -2.49
CA ILE A 138 -1.68 0.73 -3.26
C ILE A 138 -1.97 1.88 -4.22
N THR A 139 -3.10 1.84 -4.92
CA THR A 139 -3.54 2.91 -5.83
C THR A 139 -3.65 4.24 -5.09
N ALA A 140 -4.29 4.25 -3.93
CA ALA A 140 -4.43 5.45 -3.11
C ALA A 140 -3.07 5.97 -2.59
N LEU A 141 -2.14 5.06 -2.25
CA LEU A 141 -0.78 5.46 -1.90
C LEU A 141 -0.08 6.17 -3.07
N LEU A 142 -0.17 5.61 -4.28
CA LEU A 142 0.43 6.23 -5.47
C LEU A 142 -0.17 7.60 -5.75
N ASP A 143 -1.48 7.78 -5.53
CA ASP A 143 -2.14 9.09 -5.64
C ASP A 143 -1.58 10.08 -4.60
N LYS A 144 -1.37 9.64 -3.36
CA LYS A 144 -0.76 10.45 -2.30
C LYS A 144 0.68 10.84 -2.65
N LEU A 145 1.48 9.88 -3.12
CA LEU A 145 2.87 10.12 -3.54
C LEU A 145 2.93 11.08 -4.73
N SER A 146 2.00 10.97 -5.66
CA SER A 146 1.90 11.87 -6.82
C SER A 146 1.56 13.31 -6.42
N ALA A 147 0.79 13.48 -5.35
CA ALA A 147 0.44 14.80 -4.82
C ALA A 147 1.51 15.39 -3.89
N LEU A 148 2.45 14.57 -3.44
CA LEU A 148 3.50 14.98 -2.51
C LEU A 148 4.53 15.84 -3.22
N GLN A 149 4.84 17.00 -2.62
CA GLN A 149 5.92 17.88 -3.06
C GLN A 149 7.02 17.88 -2.01
N ILE A 150 8.24 17.59 -2.43
CA ILE A 150 9.40 17.53 -1.54
C ILE A 150 10.29 18.74 -1.79
N ASP A 151 10.51 19.52 -0.73
CA ASP A 151 11.51 20.58 -0.71
C ASP A 151 12.49 20.31 0.42
N PRO A 152 13.64 19.66 0.16
CA PRO A 152 14.60 19.32 1.19
C PRO A 152 15.17 20.52 1.95
N GLY A 153 15.17 21.70 1.35
CA GLY A 153 15.60 22.94 1.99
C GLY A 153 14.55 23.51 2.96
N GLU A 154 13.29 23.44 2.59
CA GLU A 154 12.17 24.00 3.35
C GLU A 154 11.84 23.17 4.60
N ILE A 155 11.96 21.84 4.53
CA ILE A 155 11.74 20.94 5.67
C ILE A 155 12.69 21.26 6.82
N SER A 156 13.91 21.68 6.52
CA SER A 156 14.90 22.05 7.52
C SER A 156 14.62 23.42 8.18
N LEU A 157 13.86 24.29 7.54
CA LEU A 157 13.60 25.65 7.98
C LEU A 157 12.30 25.81 8.79
N THR A 158 11.39 24.85 8.71
CA THR A 158 10.09 24.90 9.38
C THR A 158 10.12 24.31 10.78
N GLN A 159 11.25 23.83 11.22
CA GLN A 159 11.51 23.35 12.56
C GLN A 159 12.29 24.37 13.37
#